data_1ad4907cb63aee616170be32204014ef
#
_entry.id   1ad4907cb63aee616170be32204014ef
#
_cell.length_a   1.000
_cell.length_b   1.000
_cell.length_c   1.000
_cell.angle_alpha   90.00
_cell.angle_beta   90.00
_cell.angle_gamma   90.00
#
_symmetry.space_group_name_H-M   'P 1'
#
loop_
_entity.id
_entity.type
_entity.pdbx_description
1 polymer ?
#
loop_
_entity_poly.entity_id
_entity_poly.type
_entity_poly.pdbx_seq_one_letter_code
_entity_poly.pdbx_strand_id
1 'polypeptide(L)'
;MMTDILIKDPVSVDKKIAMLKDSGCKNLHIISDFDKTLTEAFVGDKKVHSIMALIRDNNYLSPDYSSKAFALFDKFHPIEISVETPLKEKKAKMQEWWSSHLKLLIDSGMNKKVIDDIIKKELIKFRKGALELLDIAFKFGIPLVIFSSALGDVIVGLLKAKGKLSSNVHVISNFFDF
;
A
#
# COMPACT_ATOMS: atom_id res chain seq x y z
N MET A 1 -22.85 6.20 12.09
CA MET A 1 -23.09 4.75 12.25
C MET A 1 -21.86 4.17 12.94
N MET A 2 -22.02 3.58 14.13
CA MET A 2 -20.96 2.75 14.73
C MET A 2 -20.89 1.51 13.84
N THR A 3 -19.71 1.28 13.25
CA THR A 3 -19.44 0.00 12.59
C THR A 3 -19.38 -1.05 13.69
N ASP A 4 -20.24 -2.08 13.63
CA ASP A 4 -20.19 -3.20 14.55
C ASP A 4 -18.83 -3.89 14.43
N ILE A 5 -18.04 -3.80 15.49
CA ILE A 5 -16.76 -4.47 15.57
C ILE A 5 -17.03 -5.95 15.90
N LEU A 6 -16.72 -6.84 14.95
CA LEU A 6 -16.81 -8.27 15.16
C LEU A 6 -15.48 -8.81 15.70
N ILE A 7 -15.50 -9.34 16.94
CA ILE A 7 -14.34 -9.95 17.58
C ILE A 7 -14.64 -11.44 17.78
N LYS A 8 -13.87 -12.30 17.11
CA LYS A 8 -14.06 -13.77 17.19
C LYS A 8 -13.78 -14.31 18.60
N ASP A 9 -12.78 -13.78 19.27
CA ASP A 9 -12.38 -14.18 20.65
C ASP A 9 -12.07 -12.91 21.46
N PRO A 10 -13.09 -12.33 22.13
CA PRO A 10 -12.91 -11.11 22.94
C PRO A 10 -11.91 -11.30 24.08
N VAL A 11 -11.90 -12.45 24.74
CA VAL A 11 -11.00 -12.72 25.87
C VAL A 11 -9.54 -12.69 25.44
N SER A 12 -9.21 -13.27 24.28
CA SER A 12 -7.84 -13.24 23.75
C SER A 12 -7.44 -11.82 23.35
N VAL A 13 -8.37 -11.03 22.78
CA VAL A 13 -8.11 -9.62 22.43
C VAL A 13 -7.85 -8.79 23.68
N ASP A 14 -8.68 -8.92 24.71
CA ASP A 14 -8.53 -8.17 25.98
C ASP A 14 -7.20 -8.50 26.67
N LYS A 15 -6.78 -9.77 26.68
CA LYS A 15 -5.47 -10.18 27.20
C LYS A 15 -4.33 -9.53 26.41
N LYS A 16 -4.39 -9.49 25.08
CA LYS A 16 -3.38 -8.82 24.25
C LYS A 16 -3.32 -7.33 24.50
N ILE A 17 -4.48 -6.67 24.65
CA ILE A 17 -4.54 -5.24 24.98
C ILE A 17 -3.91 -4.98 26.35
N ALA A 18 -4.20 -5.80 27.37
CA ALA A 18 -3.60 -5.68 28.68
C ALA A 18 -2.07 -5.82 28.62
N MET A 19 -1.57 -6.86 27.95
CA MET A 19 -0.12 -7.06 27.76
C MET A 19 0.55 -5.87 27.07
N LEU A 20 -0.05 -5.31 26.02
CA LEU A 20 0.49 -4.15 25.32
C LEU A 20 0.50 -2.91 26.20
N LYS A 21 -0.54 -2.70 27.03
CA LYS A 21 -0.60 -1.60 28.00
C LYS A 21 0.49 -1.72 29.07
N ASP A 22 0.67 -2.92 29.62
CA ASP A 22 1.66 -3.18 30.65
C ASP A 22 3.10 -3.06 30.11
N SER A 23 3.32 -3.46 28.87
CA SER A 23 4.62 -3.37 28.19
C SER A 23 5.03 -1.94 27.83
N GLY A 24 4.05 -1.03 27.72
CA GLY A 24 4.25 0.37 27.35
C GLY A 24 4.63 0.60 25.89
N CYS A 25 4.57 1.85 25.46
CA CYS A 25 4.77 2.25 24.05
C CYS A 25 6.16 1.87 23.50
N LYS A 26 7.17 1.73 24.33
CA LYS A 26 8.54 1.36 23.92
C LYS A 26 8.65 -0.04 23.31
N ASN A 27 7.71 -0.92 23.65
CA ASN A 27 7.67 -2.30 23.17
C ASN A 27 6.62 -2.50 22.07
N LEU A 28 5.97 -1.41 21.63
CA LEU A 28 4.96 -1.43 20.57
C LEU A 28 5.62 -1.03 19.25
N HIS A 29 5.24 -1.71 18.18
CA HIS A 29 5.49 -1.29 16.80
C HIS A 29 4.25 -1.57 15.93
N ILE A 30 4.15 -0.85 14.84
CA ILE A 30 3.04 -0.97 13.91
C ILE A 30 3.59 -1.43 12.55
N ILE A 31 2.96 -2.44 11.98
CA ILE A 31 3.18 -2.83 10.57
C ILE A 31 1.86 -2.64 9.85
N SER A 32 1.88 -1.92 8.74
CA SER A 32 0.70 -1.61 7.95
C SER A 32 0.98 -1.80 6.47
N ASP A 33 0.01 -2.32 5.74
CA ASP A 33 -0.06 -2.14 4.30
C ASP A 33 -0.47 -0.70 3.97
N PHE A 34 -0.33 -0.27 2.70
CA PHE A 34 -0.63 1.09 2.27
C PHE A 34 -1.94 1.18 1.48
N ASP A 35 -1.99 0.52 0.30
CA ASP A 35 -3.15 0.63 -0.60
C ASP A 35 -4.42 0.05 0.03
N LYS A 36 -5.47 0.87 0.15
CA LYS A 36 -6.77 0.50 0.75
C LYS A 36 -6.72 0.10 2.24
N THR A 37 -5.56 0.27 2.87
CA THR A 37 -5.35 0.10 4.32
C THR A 37 -5.14 1.46 4.98
N LEU A 38 -4.05 2.16 4.70
CA LEU A 38 -3.85 3.55 5.10
C LEU A 38 -4.55 4.53 4.15
N THR A 39 -4.86 4.10 2.93
CA THR A 39 -5.63 4.87 1.95
C THR A 39 -7.09 4.38 1.87
N GLU A 40 -7.96 5.20 1.28
CA GLU A 40 -9.37 4.84 1.08
C GLU A 40 -9.51 3.67 0.12
N ALA A 41 -10.42 2.73 0.44
CA ALA A 41 -10.80 1.63 -0.43
C ALA A 41 -12.01 1.97 -1.30
N PHE A 42 -12.86 2.87 -0.80
CA PHE A 42 -14.08 3.35 -1.47
C PHE A 42 -14.26 4.85 -1.22
N VAL A 43 -14.79 5.55 -2.22
CA VAL A 43 -15.33 6.92 -2.11
C VAL A 43 -16.79 6.86 -2.52
N GLY A 44 -17.70 6.96 -1.55
CA GLY A 44 -19.08 6.53 -1.72
C GLY A 44 -19.14 5.04 -2.06
N ASP A 45 -19.87 4.68 -3.12
CA ASP A 45 -19.98 3.29 -3.60
C ASP A 45 -18.92 2.90 -4.62
N LYS A 46 -18.02 3.83 -4.98
CA LYS A 46 -16.97 3.58 -6.00
C LYS A 46 -15.70 3.07 -5.34
N LYS A 47 -15.21 1.92 -5.84
CA LYS A 47 -13.92 1.36 -5.45
C LYS A 47 -12.79 2.27 -5.94
N VAL A 48 -11.86 2.60 -5.03
CA VAL A 48 -10.68 3.40 -5.34
C VAL A 48 -9.58 2.51 -5.94
N HIS A 49 -8.85 3.04 -6.91
CA HIS A 49 -7.70 2.36 -7.51
C HIS A 49 -6.53 2.28 -6.54
N SER A 50 -5.77 1.18 -6.60
CA SER A 50 -4.43 1.12 -6.01
C SER A 50 -3.47 2.01 -6.81
N ILE A 51 -2.27 2.29 -6.27
CA ILE A 51 -1.24 3.06 -6.99
C ILE A 51 -0.98 2.47 -8.38
N MET A 52 -0.83 1.14 -8.48
CA MET A 52 -0.56 0.46 -9.75
C MET A 52 -1.75 0.53 -10.73
N ALA A 53 -2.97 0.35 -10.23
CA ALA A 53 -4.17 0.45 -11.04
C ALA A 53 -4.37 1.90 -11.55
N LEU A 54 -4.07 2.89 -10.73
CA LEU A 54 -4.16 4.29 -11.10
C LEU A 54 -3.21 4.63 -12.27
N ILE A 55 -1.97 4.16 -12.23
CA ILE A 55 -1.00 4.38 -13.33
C ILE A 55 -1.49 3.67 -14.60
N ARG A 56 -1.99 2.43 -14.47
CA ARG A 56 -2.50 1.65 -15.59
C ARG A 56 -3.68 2.32 -16.28
N ASP A 57 -4.59 2.91 -15.52
CA ASP A 57 -5.90 3.33 -16.02
C ASP A 57 -5.91 4.81 -16.47
N ASN A 58 -4.85 5.61 -16.23
CA ASN A 58 -4.85 7.05 -16.47
C ASN A 58 -3.90 7.55 -17.57
N ASN A 59 -3.44 6.70 -18.47
CA ASN A 59 -2.62 7.07 -19.64
C ASN A 59 -1.37 7.93 -19.31
N TYR A 60 -0.73 7.66 -18.18
CA TYR A 60 0.49 8.36 -17.75
C TYR A 60 1.72 7.98 -18.57
N LEU A 61 1.70 6.82 -19.21
CA LEU A 61 2.84 6.19 -19.88
C LEU A 61 2.55 6.04 -21.39
N SER A 62 3.42 5.29 -22.08
CA SER A 62 3.23 5.03 -23.52
C SER A 62 1.82 4.50 -23.85
N PRO A 63 1.28 4.78 -25.05
CA PRO A 63 -0.12 4.44 -25.40
C PRO A 63 -0.45 2.95 -25.27
N ASP A 64 0.54 2.08 -25.40
CA ASP A 64 0.38 0.62 -25.33
C ASP A 64 0.60 0.04 -23.91
N TYR A 65 1.01 0.88 -22.95
CA TYR A 65 1.26 0.44 -21.57
C TYR A 65 0.02 -0.19 -20.95
N SER A 66 -1.12 0.49 -21.01
CA SER A 66 -2.35 0.03 -20.36
C SER A 66 -2.76 -1.35 -20.85
N SER A 67 -2.77 -1.59 -22.17
CA SER A 67 -3.11 -2.89 -22.73
C SER A 67 -2.15 -4.01 -22.32
N LYS A 68 -0.84 -3.73 -22.31
CA LYS A 68 0.18 -4.68 -21.86
C LYS A 68 0.07 -4.97 -20.35
N ALA A 69 -0.21 -3.95 -19.53
CA ALA A 69 -0.39 -4.10 -18.10
C ALA A 69 -1.65 -4.90 -17.77
N PHE A 70 -2.75 -4.72 -18.53
CA PHE A 70 -3.94 -5.57 -18.40
C PHE A 70 -3.65 -7.02 -18.80
N ALA A 71 -2.90 -7.26 -19.87
CA ALA A 71 -2.52 -8.62 -20.27
C ALA A 71 -1.70 -9.34 -19.18
N LEU A 72 -0.80 -8.63 -18.49
CA LEU A 72 -0.09 -9.18 -17.31
C LEU A 72 -1.07 -9.46 -16.16
N PHE A 73 -1.99 -8.54 -15.88
CA PHE A 73 -2.99 -8.74 -14.83
C PHE A 73 -3.86 -9.97 -15.11
N ASP A 74 -4.40 -10.10 -16.30
CA ASP A 74 -5.25 -11.22 -16.71
C ASP A 74 -4.51 -12.56 -16.63
N LYS A 75 -3.21 -12.56 -16.94
CA LYS A 75 -2.36 -13.77 -16.85
C LYS A 75 -2.13 -14.20 -15.40
N PHE A 76 -1.82 -13.26 -14.49
CA PHE A 76 -1.28 -13.60 -13.17
C PHE A 76 -2.29 -13.48 -12.02
N HIS A 77 -3.28 -12.59 -12.13
CA HIS A 77 -4.27 -12.38 -11.06
C HIS A 77 -5.07 -13.65 -10.72
N PRO A 78 -5.50 -14.51 -11.66
CA PRO A 78 -6.13 -15.77 -11.33
C PRO A 78 -5.25 -16.69 -10.46
N ILE A 79 -3.93 -16.65 -10.67
CA ILE A 79 -2.97 -17.43 -9.87
C ILE A 79 -2.83 -16.83 -8.47
N GLU A 80 -2.79 -15.49 -8.38
CA GLU A 80 -2.70 -14.75 -7.11
C GLU A 80 -3.85 -15.13 -6.17
N ILE A 81 -5.09 -15.13 -6.66
CA ILE A 81 -6.28 -15.39 -5.85
C ILE A 81 -6.61 -16.88 -5.69
N SER A 82 -6.00 -17.78 -6.47
CA SER A 82 -6.24 -19.22 -6.40
C SER A 82 -5.88 -19.77 -5.02
N VAL A 83 -6.79 -20.50 -4.40
CA VAL A 83 -6.52 -21.23 -3.15
C VAL A 83 -5.88 -22.60 -3.39
N GLU A 84 -5.94 -23.10 -4.63
CA GLU A 84 -5.45 -24.43 -5.04
C GLU A 84 -3.99 -24.40 -5.48
N THR A 85 -3.50 -23.24 -5.96
CA THR A 85 -2.12 -23.10 -6.43
C THR A 85 -1.14 -23.24 -5.25
N PRO A 86 -0.17 -24.18 -5.32
CA PRO A 86 0.82 -24.37 -4.27
C PRO A 86 1.60 -23.09 -3.99
N LEU A 87 1.89 -22.80 -2.72
CA LEU A 87 2.54 -21.55 -2.30
C LEU A 87 3.89 -21.31 -3.01
N LYS A 88 4.67 -22.37 -3.24
CA LYS A 88 5.96 -22.27 -3.95
C LYS A 88 5.79 -21.80 -5.39
N GLU A 89 4.81 -22.35 -6.09
CA GLU A 89 4.48 -21.96 -7.46
C GLU A 89 3.91 -20.54 -7.49
N LYS A 90 2.97 -20.22 -6.59
CA LYS A 90 2.41 -18.87 -6.46
C LYS A 90 3.50 -17.83 -6.25
N LYS A 91 4.46 -18.06 -5.34
CA LYS A 91 5.60 -17.16 -5.13
C LYS A 91 6.41 -16.93 -6.40
N ALA A 92 6.74 -17.99 -7.14
CA ALA A 92 7.48 -17.86 -8.39
C ALA A 92 6.70 -17.05 -9.44
N LYS A 93 5.39 -17.29 -9.57
CA LYS A 93 4.53 -16.56 -10.50
C LYS A 93 4.33 -15.11 -10.12
N MET A 94 4.23 -14.80 -8.84
CA MET A 94 4.16 -13.40 -8.36
C MET A 94 5.49 -12.67 -8.62
N GLN A 95 6.62 -13.32 -8.43
CA GLN A 95 7.92 -12.74 -8.78
C GLN A 95 8.05 -12.49 -10.29
N GLU A 96 7.62 -13.44 -11.13
CA GLU A 96 7.58 -13.28 -12.60
C GLU A 96 6.70 -12.08 -12.97
N TRP A 97 5.51 -11.97 -12.37
CA TRP A 97 4.57 -10.87 -12.63
C TRP A 97 5.20 -9.51 -12.28
N TRP A 98 5.68 -9.36 -11.05
CA TRP A 98 6.25 -8.09 -10.58
C TRP A 98 7.48 -7.69 -11.39
N SER A 99 8.39 -8.62 -11.69
CA SER A 99 9.56 -8.33 -12.53
C SER A 99 9.16 -7.87 -13.94
N SER A 100 8.16 -8.54 -14.53
CA SER A 100 7.63 -8.15 -15.86
C SER A 100 6.94 -6.80 -15.84
N HIS A 101 6.17 -6.51 -14.79
CA HIS A 101 5.44 -5.25 -14.67
C HIS A 101 6.36 -4.07 -14.39
N LEU A 102 7.36 -4.23 -13.50
CA LEU A 102 8.36 -3.17 -13.25
C LEU A 102 9.17 -2.87 -14.51
N LYS A 103 9.58 -3.91 -15.26
CA LYS A 103 10.22 -3.72 -16.55
C LYS A 103 9.31 -2.97 -17.53
N LEU A 104 8.04 -3.36 -17.63
CA LEU A 104 7.06 -2.68 -18.48
C LEU A 104 6.90 -1.20 -18.11
N LEU A 105 6.88 -0.85 -16.82
CA LEU A 105 6.84 0.54 -16.35
C LEU A 105 8.04 1.34 -16.87
N ILE A 106 9.24 0.79 -16.73
CA ILE A 106 10.49 1.43 -17.20
C ILE A 106 10.45 1.61 -18.72
N ASP A 107 10.18 0.54 -19.46
CA ASP A 107 10.14 0.55 -20.93
C ASP A 107 9.06 1.50 -21.48
N SER A 108 8.00 1.75 -20.71
CA SER A 108 6.89 2.65 -21.07
C SER A 108 7.10 4.11 -20.64
N GLY A 109 8.28 4.46 -20.11
CA GLY A 109 8.65 5.82 -19.80
C GLY A 109 8.27 6.30 -18.39
N MET A 110 8.19 5.40 -17.41
CA MET A 110 8.01 5.79 -16.01
C MET A 110 9.13 6.75 -15.59
N ASN A 111 8.75 7.84 -14.92
CA ASN A 111 9.69 8.89 -14.52
C ASN A 111 9.15 9.70 -13.32
N LYS A 112 10.01 10.56 -12.75
CA LYS A 112 9.67 11.41 -11.59
C LYS A 112 8.46 12.31 -11.82
N LYS A 113 8.27 12.83 -13.06
CA LYS A 113 7.12 13.71 -13.35
C LYS A 113 5.78 13.00 -13.20
N VAL A 114 5.72 11.71 -13.53
CA VAL A 114 4.50 10.89 -13.33
C VAL A 114 4.20 10.76 -11.84
N ILE A 115 5.22 10.50 -11.01
CA ILE A 115 5.08 10.41 -9.55
C ILE A 115 4.61 11.74 -8.97
N ASP A 116 5.28 12.84 -9.35
CA ASP A 116 4.95 14.18 -8.88
C ASP A 116 3.51 14.59 -9.26
N ASP A 117 3.05 14.20 -10.46
CA ASP A 117 1.69 14.49 -10.92
C ASP A 117 0.64 13.73 -10.12
N ILE A 118 0.89 12.45 -9.82
CA ILE A 118 0.00 11.64 -8.96
C ILE A 118 -0.14 12.27 -7.58
N ILE A 119 0.99 12.69 -6.99
CA ILE A 119 1.01 13.33 -5.67
C ILE A 119 0.28 14.67 -5.71
N LYS A 120 0.61 15.51 -6.69
CA LYS A 120 0.08 16.88 -6.83
C LYS A 120 -1.43 16.90 -7.09
N LYS A 121 -1.95 15.94 -7.84
CA LYS A 121 -3.39 15.81 -8.12
C LYS A 121 -4.18 15.19 -6.98
N GLU A 122 -3.53 14.76 -5.90
CA GLU A 122 -4.16 14.10 -4.74
C GLU A 122 -5.10 12.94 -5.14
N LEU A 123 -4.68 12.14 -6.13
CA LEU A 123 -5.47 11.03 -6.66
C LEU A 123 -5.64 9.89 -5.66
N ILE A 124 -4.78 9.84 -4.64
CA ILE A 124 -4.80 8.86 -3.56
C ILE A 124 -5.08 9.60 -2.25
N LYS A 125 -6.16 9.23 -1.58
CA LYS A 125 -6.57 9.84 -0.32
C LYS A 125 -6.29 8.92 0.85
N PHE A 126 -5.79 9.50 1.94
CA PHE A 126 -5.65 8.77 3.19
C PHE A 126 -7.03 8.49 3.80
N ARG A 127 -7.17 7.30 4.38
CA ARG A 127 -8.36 6.91 5.14
C ARG A 127 -8.50 7.80 6.38
N LYS A 128 -9.74 8.06 6.77
CA LYS A 128 -10.04 8.77 8.02
C LYS A 128 -9.34 8.06 9.19
N GLY A 129 -8.60 8.80 9.99
CA GLY A 129 -7.82 8.29 11.12
C GLY A 129 -6.39 7.83 10.77
N ALA A 130 -6.04 7.68 9.49
CA ALA A 130 -4.70 7.21 9.11
C ALA A 130 -3.61 8.24 9.41
N LEU A 131 -3.87 9.52 9.11
CA LEU A 131 -2.89 10.59 9.40
C LEU A 131 -2.76 10.82 10.92
N GLU A 132 -3.85 10.72 11.66
CA GLU A 132 -3.87 10.77 13.12
C GLU A 132 -3.10 9.60 13.75
N LEU A 133 -3.21 8.40 13.18
CA LEU A 133 -2.41 7.24 13.61
C LEU A 133 -0.90 7.51 13.47
N LEU A 134 -0.47 8.11 12.35
CA LEU A 134 0.91 8.49 12.12
C LEU A 134 1.39 9.54 13.15
N ASP A 135 0.55 10.52 13.49
CA ASP A 135 0.86 11.53 14.51
C ASP A 135 1.00 10.91 15.91
N ILE A 136 0.08 10.02 16.27
CA ILE A 136 0.13 9.31 17.55
C ILE A 136 1.40 8.44 17.61
N ALA A 137 1.69 7.68 16.56
CA ALA A 137 2.89 6.85 16.51
C ALA A 137 4.17 7.70 16.68
N PHE A 138 4.26 8.85 16.01
CA PHE A 138 5.37 9.78 16.14
C PHE A 138 5.48 10.35 17.56
N LYS A 139 4.36 10.85 18.10
CA LYS A 139 4.29 11.46 19.45
C LYS A 139 4.81 10.51 20.54
N PHE A 140 4.52 9.22 20.41
CA PHE A 140 4.90 8.21 21.41
C PHE A 140 6.16 7.42 21.04
N GLY A 141 6.85 7.78 19.96
CA GLY A 141 8.07 7.11 19.50
C GLY A 141 7.84 5.66 19.06
N ILE A 142 6.63 5.33 18.59
CA ILE A 142 6.26 3.99 18.15
C ILE A 142 6.75 3.81 16.71
N PRO A 143 7.65 2.85 16.41
CA PRO A 143 8.06 2.55 15.04
C PRO A 143 6.85 2.11 14.21
N LEU A 144 6.71 2.68 13.01
CA LEU A 144 5.66 2.32 12.06
C LEU A 144 6.31 1.92 10.74
N VAL A 145 6.10 0.67 10.35
CA VAL A 145 6.57 0.11 9.09
C VAL A 145 5.41 0.04 8.11
N ILE A 146 5.53 0.73 6.99
CA ILE A 146 4.62 0.58 5.85
C ILE A 146 5.25 -0.47 4.94
N PHE A 147 4.60 -1.63 4.82
CA PHE A 147 5.04 -2.73 4.00
C PHE A 147 4.07 -2.89 2.82
N SER A 148 4.52 -2.50 1.62
CA SER A 148 3.66 -2.44 0.44
C SER A 148 4.34 -2.98 -0.80
N SER A 149 3.59 -3.68 -1.64
CA SER A 149 4.04 -4.12 -2.97
C SER A 149 3.92 -3.02 -4.04
N ALA A 150 3.36 -1.86 -3.71
CA ALA A 150 3.20 -0.73 -4.63
C ALA A 150 4.52 0.02 -4.89
N LEU A 151 4.45 1.24 -5.42
CA LEU A 151 5.62 2.09 -5.67
C LEU A 151 5.95 2.94 -4.44
N GLY A 152 7.09 2.68 -3.83
CA GLY A 152 7.57 3.37 -2.65
C GLY A 152 7.79 4.86 -2.88
N ASP A 153 8.20 5.26 -4.08
CA ASP A 153 8.36 6.66 -4.47
C ASP A 153 7.07 7.45 -4.31
N VAL A 154 5.93 6.88 -4.72
CA VAL A 154 4.61 7.50 -4.56
C VAL A 154 4.21 7.55 -3.08
N ILE A 155 4.42 6.45 -2.34
CA ILE A 155 4.10 6.38 -0.90
C ILE A 155 4.88 7.44 -0.13
N VAL A 156 6.20 7.48 -0.32
CA VAL A 156 7.10 8.46 0.33
C VAL A 156 6.71 9.88 -0.06
N GLY A 157 6.41 10.12 -1.33
CA GLY A 157 5.99 11.43 -1.82
C GLY A 157 4.68 11.91 -1.19
N LEU A 158 3.67 11.03 -1.08
CA LEU A 158 2.39 11.33 -0.43
C LEU A 158 2.58 11.63 1.07
N LEU A 159 3.39 10.83 1.76
CA LEU A 159 3.69 11.06 3.18
C LEU A 159 4.42 12.38 3.39
N LYS A 160 5.39 12.73 2.54
CA LYS A 160 6.10 14.02 2.56
C LYS A 160 5.14 15.17 2.33
N ALA A 161 4.27 15.08 1.31
CA ALA A 161 3.30 16.13 0.99
C ALA A 161 2.32 16.41 2.13
N LYS A 162 2.03 15.41 2.96
CA LYS A 162 1.18 15.55 4.16
C LYS A 162 1.97 15.84 5.44
N GLY A 163 3.31 15.97 5.37
CA GLY A 163 4.17 16.18 6.54
C GLY A 163 4.17 14.99 7.52
N LYS A 164 3.99 13.77 6.99
CA LYS A 164 3.83 12.54 7.79
C LYS A 164 4.99 11.54 7.63
N LEU A 165 6.01 11.87 6.85
CA LEU A 165 7.24 11.08 6.78
C LEU A 165 8.18 11.46 7.92
N SER A 166 7.85 11.02 9.12
CA SER A 166 8.63 11.26 10.34
C SER A 166 9.70 10.19 10.55
N SER A 167 10.65 10.44 11.47
CA SER A 167 11.80 9.54 11.71
C SER A 167 11.44 8.13 12.19
N ASN A 168 10.23 7.93 12.72
CA ASN A 168 9.71 6.63 13.16
C ASN A 168 8.94 5.88 12.06
N VAL A 169 8.79 6.47 10.86
CA VAL A 169 8.07 5.86 9.73
C VAL A 169 9.09 5.27 8.75
N HIS A 170 8.97 3.96 8.51
CA HIS A 170 9.83 3.21 7.60
C HIS A 170 8.99 2.64 6.46
N VAL A 171 9.41 2.83 5.23
CA VAL A 171 8.71 2.32 4.04
C VAL A 171 9.53 1.20 3.41
N ILE A 172 8.94 0.00 3.36
CA ILE A 172 9.48 -1.16 2.64
C ILE A 172 8.57 -1.39 1.44
N SER A 173 9.09 -1.13 0.26
CA SER A 173 8.32 -1.16 -1.00
C SER A 173 9.25 -1.26 -2.21
N ASN A 174 8.71 -1.21 -3.42
CA ASN A 174 9.47 -1.14 -4.65
C ASN A 174 9.83 0.31 -4.97
N PHE A 175 11.09 0.58 -5.22
CA PHE A 175 11.58 1.91 -5.56
C PHE A 175 12.25 1.91 -6.94
N PHE A 176 12.16 3.02 -7.64
CA PHE A 176 12.94 3.29 -8.84
C PHE A 176 14.24 4.00 -8.48
N ASP A 177 15.29 3.68 -9.21
CA ASP A 177 16.54 4.46 -9.26
C ASP A 177 16.50 5.33 -10.53
N PHE A 178 16.28 6.64 -10.33
CA PHE A 178 16.09 7.63 -11.41
C PHE A 178 17.34 8.44 -11.68
#